data_0ac735dbb0b737f96deea4802a668fd0
#
_entry.id   0ac735dbb0b737f96deea4802a668fd0
#
_cell.length_a   1.000
_cell.length_b   1.000
_cell.length_c   1.000
_cell.angle_alpha   90.00
_cell.angle_beta   90.00
_cell.angle_gamma   90.00
#
_symmetry.space_group_name_H-M   'P 1'
#
loop_
_entity.id
_entity.type
_entity.pdbx_description
1 polymer ?
#
loop_
_entity_poly.entity_id
_entity_poly.type
_entity_poly.pdbx_seq_one_letter_code
_entity_poly.pdbx_strand_id
1 'polypeptide(L)'
;MDPNNYDQVAMMTNPMREKFSRKARKQGRVEGVEQFIKLKYFVLKHPAWLTLRPAAVKVYLDLHALFNGYNNGKIHYSLNYGAKRLGMSKHTVQAALQQLIDHGFIACTKRGYFTGRQASTWRLTTYQMDGHPPSNEWKNFQPIKKRRRNPIVGVESILQELKND
;
A
#
# COMPACT_ATOMS: atom_id res chain seq x y z
N MET A 1 32.04 -15.70 -0.55
CA MET A 1 30.99 -14.95 0.16
C MET A 1 29.81 -15.89 0.28
N ASP A 2 29.48 -16.30 1.48
CA ASP A 2 28.54 -17.38 1.78
C ASP A 2 27.10 -16.88 1.66
N PRO A 3 26.22 -17.47 0.83
CA PRO A 3 24.84 -17.03 0.63
C PRO A 3 23.95 -17.20 1.87
N ASN A 4 24.44 -17.88 2.91
CA ASN A 4 23.68 -18.13 4.15
C ASN A 4 23.74 -17.00 5.20
N ASN A 5 24.42 -15.89 4.92
CA ASN A 5 24.59 -14.81 5.91
C ASN A 5 23.38 -13.84 5.97
N TYR A 6 22.43 -13.94 5.04
CA TYR A 6 21.23 -13.07 5.06
C TYR A 6 20.20 -13.52 6.10
N ASP A 7 20.15 -14.82 6.43
CA ASP A 7 19.20 -15.34 7.43
C ASP A 7 19.64 -15.04 8.88
N GLN A 8 20.91 -14.90 9.16
CA GLN A 8 21.39 -14.59 10.51
C GLN A 8 21.19 -13.12 10.90
N VAL A 9 21.25 -12.19 9.95
CA VAL A 9 20.99 -10.78 10.21
C VAL A 9 19.48 -10.49 10.42
N ALA A 10 18.61 -11.32 9.84
CA ALA A 10 17.15 -11.25 10.03
C ALA A 10 16.70 -11.79 11.40
N MET A 11 17.53 -12.58 12.07
CA MET A 11 17.24 -13.15 13.40
C MET A 11 17.65 -12.24 14.58
N MET A 12 18.26 -11.09 14.35
CA MET A 12 18.47 -10.10 15.41
C MET A 12 17.12 -9.46 15.80
N THR A 13 16.41 -10.24 16.57
CA THR A 13 15.41 -10.00 17.59
C THR A 13 14.86 -8.58 17.67
N ASN A 14 13.78 -8.36 16.93
CA ASN A 14 12.84 -7.32 17.27
C ASN A 14 11.97 -7.84 18.45
N PRO A 15 12.11 -7.32 19.69
CA PRO A 15 11.37 -7.80 20.86
C PRO A 15 9.84 -7.69 20.70
N MET A 16 9.38 -6.83 19.81
CA MET A 16 7.97 -6.78 19.39
C MET A 16 7.56 -8.06 18.62
N ARG A 17 8.42 -8.61 17.77
CA ARG A 17 8.15 -9.83 17.01
C ARG A 17 8.00 -11.04 17.93
N GLU A 18 8.79 -11.11 18.99
CA GLU A 18 8.70 -12.20 19.99
C GLU A 18 7.42 -12.16 20.82
N LYS A 19 6.98 -10.96 21.25
CA LYS A 19 5.70 -10.81 21.96
C LYS A 19 4.50 -11.20 21.08
N PHE A 20 4.52 -10.85 19.81
CA PHE A 20 3.46 -11.25 18.85
C PHE A 20 3.52 -12.75 18.53
N SER A 21 4.70 -13.36 18.43
CA SER A 21 4.88 -14.80 18.25
C SER A 21 4.32 -15.60 19.42
N ARG A 22 4.58 -15.19 20.66
CA ARG A 22 4.06 -15.84 21.87
C ARG A 22 2.53 -15.78 21.98
N LYS A 23 1.92 -14.64 21.57
CA LYS A 23 0.47 -14.47 21.56
C LYS A 23 -0.19 -15.29 20.45
N ALA A 24 0.46 -15.44 19.29
CA ALA A 24 0.00 -16.28 18.19
C ALA A 24 0.07 -17.79 18.53
N ARG A 25 1.09 -18.23 19.27
CA ARG A 25 1.19 -19.62 19.79
C ARG A 25 0.07 -19.93 20.77
N LYS A 26 -0.33 -18.98 21.63
CA LYS A 26 -1.46 -19.17 22.56
C LYS A 26 -2.83 -19.28 21.85
N GLN A 27 -2.94 -18.81 20.60
CA GLN A 27 -4.17 -18.86 19.79
C GLN A 27 -4.23 -20.03 18.79
N GLY A 28 -3.44 -21.09 19.01
CA GLY A 28 -3.50 -22.31 18.19
C GLY A 28 -2.98 -22.16 16.76
N ARG A 29 -2.11 -21.17 16.50
CA ARG A 29 -1.42 -21.07 15.21
C ARG A 29 -0.46 -22.23 15.07
N VAL A 30 -0.73 -23.11 14.14
CA VAL A 30 0.13 -24.25 13.79
C VAL A 30 1.52 -23.72 13.41
N GLU A 31 2.57 -24.22 14.08
CA GLU A 31 3.96 -23.95 13.70
C GLU A 31 4.18 -24.43 12.27
N GLY A 32 4.77 -23.56 11.43
CA GLY A 32 5.10 -23.94 10.05
C GLY A 32 4.13 -23.46 8.97
N VAL A 33 3.05 -22.76 9.30
CA VAL A 33 2.19 -22.20 8.26
C VAL A 33 2.90 -20.99 7.63
N GLU A 34 3.25 -21.13 6.37
CA GLU A 34 3.82 -20.07 5.55
C GLU A 34 2.88 -18.86 5.52
N GLN A 35 3.42 -17.67 5.79
CA GLN A 35 2.64 -16.44 5.76
C GLN A 35 2.63 -15.88 4.34
N PHE A 36 1.46 -15.68 3.80
CA PHE A 36 1.28 -15.12 2.46
C PHE A 36 0.25 -13.99 2.45
N ILE A 37 0.36 -13.12 1.46
CA ILE A 37 -0.62 -12.06 1.18
C ILE A 37 -1.57 -12.58 0.11
N LYS A 38 -2.87 -12.68 0.45
CA LYS A 38 -3.90 -13.10 -0.49
C LYS A 38 -4.41 -11.91 -1.30
N LEU A 39 -3.98 -11.81 -2.55
CA LEU A 39 -4.51 -10.85 -3.52
C LEU A 39 -5.45 -11.56 -4.51
N LYS A 40 -6.69 -11.10 -4.57
CA LYS A 40 -7.71 -11.71 -5.45
C LYS A 40 -7.53 -11.18 -6.88
N TYR A 41 -7.64 -12.05 -7.87
CA TYR A 41 -7.47 -11.70 -9.29
C TYR A 41 -8.36 -10.55 -9.75
N PHE A 42 -9.61 -10.48 -9.28
CA PHE A 42 -10.51 -9.40 -9.66
C PHE A 42 -10.06 -8.03 -9.14
N VAL A 43 -9.32 -7.96 -8.03
CA VAL A 43 -8.68 -6.73 -7.54
C VAL A 43 -7.54 -6.34 -8.48
N LEU A 44 -6.68 -7.29 -8.84
CA LEU A 44 -5.52 -7.05 -9.70
C LEU A 44 -5.90 -6.60 -11.12
N LYS A 45 -7.07 -7.04 -11.61
CA LYS A 45 -7.58 -6.66 -12.93
C LYS A 45 -8.38 -5.35 -12.94
N HIS A 46 -8.69 -4.80 -11.77
CA HIS A 46 -9.52 -3.61 -11.67
C HIS A 46 -8.74 -2.33 -12.03
N PRO A 47 -9.36 -1.36 -12.71
CA PRO A 47 -8.71 -0.08 -13.06
C PRO A 47 -8.08 0.64 -11.86
N ALA A 48 -8.71 0.58 -10.68
CA ALA A 48 -8.15 1.14 -9.45
C ALA A 48 -6.75 0.58 -9.14
N TRP A 49 -6.51 -0.71 -9.38
CA TRP A 49 -5.21 -1.34 -9.16
C TRP A 49 -4.23 -1.01 -10.28
N LEU A 50 -4.66 -1.14 -11.53
CA LEU A 50 -3.80 -0.97 -12.71
C LEU A 50 -3.24 0.45 -12.85
N THR A 51 -3.91 1.45 -12.28
CA THR A 51 -3.46 2.85 -12.29
C THR A 51 -2.61 3.24 -11.09
N LEU A 52 -2.36 2.32 -10.13
CA LEU A 52 -1.47 2.57 -9.01
C LEU A 52 -0.01 2.73 -9.48
N ARG A 53 0.67 3.69 -8.87
CA ARG A 53 2.13 3.82 -9.04
C ARG A 53 2.85 2.70 -8.29
N PRO A 54 4.05 2.28 -8.72
CA PRO A 54 4.81 1.21 -8.05
C PRO A 54 5.06 1.47 -6.55
N ALA A 55 5.28 2.73 -6.17
CA ALA A 55 5.44 3.12 -4.76
C ALA A 55 4.17 2.83 -3.93
N ALA A 56 2.98 3.09 -4.49
CA ALA A 56 1.70 2.81 -3.81
C ALA A 56 1.48 1.30 -3.66
N VAL A 57 1.79 0.52 -4.69
CA VAL A 57 1.73 -0.95 -4.62
C VAL A 57 2.67 -1.47 -3.52
N LYS A 58 3.91 -0.95 -3.44
CA LYS A 58 4.88 -1.36 -2.43
C LYS A 58 4.41 -1.02 -1.01
N VAL A 59 3.83 0.17 -0.79
CA VAL A 59 3.24 0.58 0.50
C VAL A 59 2.02 -0.27 0.84
N TYR A 60 1.18 -0.60 -0.13
CA TYR A 60 0.00 -1.46 0.07
C TYR A 60 0.38 -2.86 0.54
N LEU A 61 1.39 -3.47 -0.10
CA LEU A 61 1.90 -4.78 0.31
C LEU A 61 2.54 -4.74 1.71
N ASP A 62 3.22 -3.65 2.06
CA ASP A 62 3.80 -3.48 3.40
C ASP A 62 2.71 -3.32 4.48
N LEU A 63 1.61 -2.61 4.19
CA LEU A 63 0.44 -2.55 5.07
C LEU A 63 -0.20 -3.93 5.26
N HIS A 64 -0.28 -4.74 4.19
CA HIS A 64 -0.76 -6.13 4.29
C HIS A 64 0.15 -7.00 5.16
N ALA A 65 1.47 -6.82 5.08
CA ALA A 65 2.41 -7.55 5.92
C ALA A 65 2.26 -7.23 7.42
N LEU A 66 1.71 -6.05 7.75
CA LEU A 66 1.38 -5.68 9.14
C LEU A 66 0.00 -6.15 9.58
N PHE A 67 -0.86 -6.54 8.64
CA PHE A 67 -2.19 -7.07 8.94
C PHE A 67 -2.09 -8.52 9.43
N ASN A 68 -2.66 -8.80 10.60
CA ASN A 68 -2.61 -10.12 11.24
C ASN A 68 -3.95 -10.87 11.24
N GLY A 69 -4.94 -10.38 10.47
CA GLY A 69 -6.29 -10.97 10.41
C GLY A 69 -7.29 -10.30 11.35
N TYR A 70 -6.86 -9.63 12.42
CA TYR A 70 -7.73 -9.07 13.47
C TYR A 70 -7.53 -7.57 13.72
N ASN A 71 -6.41 -7.00 13.28
CA ASN A 71 -6.03 -5.61 13.56
C ASN A 71 -6.44 -4.63 12.45
N ASN A 72 -7.42 -4.97 11.60
CA ASN A 72 -7.90 -4.02 10.61
C ASN A 72 -8.48 -2.77 11.31
N GLY A 73 -8.13 -1.59 10.79
CA GLY A 73 -8.45 -0.32 11.45
C GLY A 73 -7.47 0.10 12.56
N LYS A 74 -6.59 -0.80 13.00
CA LYS A 74 -5.57 -0.57 14.04
C LYS A 74 -4.15 -0.84 13.50
N ILE A 75 -3.96 -0.77 12.20
CA ILE A 75 -2.64 -0.93 11.57
C ILE A 75 -1.89 0.39 11.72
N HIS A 76 -0.89 0.41 12.59
CA HIS A 76 -0.04 1.58 12.79
C HIS A 76 0.95 1.74 11.66
N TYR A 77 0.90 2.85 10.94
CA TYR A 77 1.82 3.15 9.86
C TYR A 77 2.14 4.64 9.79
N SER A 78 3.39 5.00 10.05
CA SER A 78 3.87 6.37 9.95
C SER A 78 4.69 6.59 8.69
N LEU A 79 4.83 7.85 8.25
CA LEU A 79 5.68 8.20 7.12
C LEU A 79 7.15 7.82 7.37
N ASN A 80 7.63 8.01 8.61
CA ASN A 80 8.98 7.64 9.00
C ASN A 80 9.21 6.13 8.94
N TYR A 81 8.23 5.35 9.40
CA TYR A 81 8.29 3.90 9.35
C TYR A 81 8.36 3.41 7.90
N GLY A 82 7.42 3.84 7.05
CA GLY A 82 7.39 3.45 5.64
C GLY A 82 8.65 3.87 4.87
N ALA A 83 9.11 5.12 5.09
CA ALA A 83 10.32 5.62 4.46
C ALA A 83 11.56 4.77 4.78
N LYS A 84 11.78 4.47 6.07
CA LYS A 84 12.91 3.65 6.52
C LYS A 84 12.81 2.21 6.01
N ARG A 85 11.61 1.60 6.12
CA ARG A 85 11.41 0.20 5.77
C ARG A 85 11.49 -0.08 4.28
N LEU A 86 10.97 0.83 3.46
CA LEU A 86 10.86 0.63 2.00
C LEU A 86 11.97 1.30 1.20
N GLY A 87 12.89 2.04 1.87
CA GLY A 87 13.96 2.78 1.20
C GLY A 87 13.44 3.92 0.32
N MET A 88 12.38 4.62 0.77
CA MET A 88 11.75 5.72 0.04
C MET A 88 11.79 7.01 0.85
N SER A 89 11.65 8.17 0.17
CA SER A 89 11.46 9.44 0.86
C SER A 89 10.10 9.49 1.59
N LYS A 90 10.00 10.25 2.67
CA LYS A 90 8.71 10.49 3.37
C LYS A 90 7.65 11.06 2.44
N HIS A 91 8.04 11.94 1.52
CA HIS A 91 7.15 12.52 0.53
C HIS A 91 6.60 11.44 -0.44
N THR A 92 7.45 10.50 -0.87
CA THR A 92 7.03 9.38 -1.71
C THR A 92 6.04 8.48 -0.98
N VAL A 93 6.30 8.17 0.30
CA VAL A 93 5.36 7.37 1.12
C VAL A 93 4.04 8.11 1.32
N GLN A 94 4.08 9.42 1.58
CA GLN A 94 2.87 10.26 1.72
C GLN A 94 2.03 10.25 0.45
N ALA A 95 2.66 10.47 -0.72
CA ALA A 95 1.99 10.45 -2.01
C ALA A 95 1.41 9.05 -2.32
N ALA A 96 2.12 7.99 -1.94
CA ALA A 96 1.64 6.61 -2.08
C ALA A 96 0.41 6.33 -1.22
N LEU A 97 0.44 6.73 0.07
CA LEU A 97 -0.72 6.60 0.96
C LEU A 97 -1.93 7.39 0.45
N GLN A 98 -1.70 8.63 -0.01
CA GLN A 98 -2.76 9.45 -0.58
C GLN A 98 -3.37 8.77 -1.81
N GLN A 99 -2.55 8.25 -2.72
CA GLN A 99 -3.03 7.53 -3.89
C GLN A 99 -3.86 6.29 -3.50
N LEU A 100 -3.44 5.54 -2.48
CA LEU A 100 -4.20 4.38 -1.99
C LEU A 100 -5.55 4.77 -1.39
N ILE A 101 -5.64 5.93 -0.73
CA ILE A 101 -6.91 6.49 -0.24
C ILE A 101 -7.79 6.87 -1.42
N ASP A 102 -7.27 7.65 -2.38
CA ASP A 102 -8.02 8.14 -3.55
C ASP A 102 -8.55 6.98 -4.41
N HIS A 103 -7.83 5.84 -4.43
CA HIS A 103 -8.24 4.63 -5.13
C HIS A 103 -9.11 3.71 -4.27
N GLY A 104 -9.39 4.06 -3.01
CA GLY A 104 -10.28 3.32 -2.13
C GLY A 104 -9.72 2.00 -1.59
N PHE A 105 -8.39 1.80 -1.59
CA PHE A 105 -7.76 0.58 -1.05
C PHE A 105 -7.54 0.63 0.45
N ILE A 106 -7.31 1.83 1.00
CA ILE A 106 -7.10 2.05 2.43
C ILE A 106 -7.92 3.25 2.91
N ALA A 107 -8.21 3.29 4.21
CA ALA A 107 -8.74 4.49 4.85
C ALA A 107 -8.01 4.74 6.17
N CYS A 108 -7.81 6.01 6.50
CA CYS A 108 -7.24 6.42 7.78
C CYS A 108 -8.34 6.36 8.84
N THR A 109 -8.15 5.54 9.87
CA THR A 109 -9.10 5.42 10.99
C THR A 109 -8.81 6.42 12.09
N LYS A 110 -7.54 6.71 12.35
CA LYS A 110 -7.10 7.73 13.31
C LYS A 110 -5.87 8.44 12.77
N ARG A 111 -5.91 9.76 12.69
CA ARG A 111 -4.73 10.57 12.36
C ARG A 111 -3.72 10.54 13.52
N GLY A 112 -2.45 10.35 13.19
CA GLY A 112 -1.36 10.48 14.12
C GLY A 112 -1.07 11.94 14.46
N TYR A 113 -0.52 12.17 15.65
CA TYR A 113 -0.11 13.50 16.12
C TYR A 113 1.39 13.51 16.36
N PHE A 114 2.05 14.54 15.84
CA PHE A 114 3.50 14.70 16.00
C PHE A 114 3.91 14.88 17.46
N THR A 115 3.21 15.71 18.21
CA THR A 115 3.47 16.00 19.63
C THR A 115 3.30 14.78 20.54
N GLY A 116 2.41 13.83 20.19
CA GLY A 116 2.18 12.59 20.94
C GLY A 116 2.94 11.39 20.44
N ARG A 117 3.84 11.51 19.45
CA ARG A 117 4.56 10.40 18.79
C ARG A 117 3.64 9.26 18.35
N GLN A 118 2.37 9.57 18.08
CA GLN A 118 1.39 8.57 17.64
C GLN A 118 1.40 8.47 16.12
N ALA A 119 1.59 7.25 15.62
CA ALA A 119 1.43 6.95 14.21
C ALA A 119 -0.06 6.97 13.83
N SER A 120 -0.37 7.33 12.59
CA SER A 120 -1.71 7.14 12.04
C SER A 120 -2.07 5.66 12.02
N THR A 121 -3.35 5.36 12.20
CA THR A 121 -3.88 4.00 12.06
C THR A 121 -4.71 3.89 10.79
N TRP A 122 -4.63 2.70 10.17
CA TRP A 122 -5.17 2.44 8.84
C TRP A 122 -6.04 1.20 8.84
N ARG A 123 -7.02 1.18 7.94
CA ARG A 123 -7.77 -0.02 7.58
C ARG A 123 -7.55 -0.36 6.10
N LEU A 124 -7.55 -1.64 5.81
CA LEU A 124 -7.61 -2.19 4.47
C LEU A 124 -9.07 -2.41 4.10
N THR A 125 -9.54 -1.81 3.01
CA THR A 125 -10.94 -1.89 2.59
C THR A 125 -11.33 -3.26 2.05
N THR A 126 -10.34 -4.08 1.70
CA THR A 126 -10.50 -5.46 1.21
C THR A 126 -10.74 -6.49 2.30
N TYR A 127 -10.62 -6.11 3.58
CA TYR A 127 -10.83 -6.99 4.73
C TYR A 127 -11.94 -6.46 5.64
N GLN A 128 -12.56 -7.37 6.37
CA GLN A 128 -13.54 -7.03 7.42
C GLN A 128 -12.90 -6.22 8.55
N MET A 129 -13.69 -5.41 9.22
CA MET A 129 -13.29 -4.62 10.39
C MET A 129 -14.40 -4.66 11.44
N ASP A 130 -14.04 -5.01 12.69
CA ASP A 130 -14.95 -5.03 13.84
C ASP A 130 -16.32 -5.75 13.56
N GLY A 131 -16.26 -6.90 12.86
CA GLY A 131 -17.44 -7.70 12.50
C GLY A 131 -18.19 -7.22 11.25
N HIS A 132 -17.87 -6.06 10.71
CA HIS A 132 -18.47 -5.56 9.47
C HIS A 132 -17.75 -6.12 8.23
N PRO A 133 -18.49 -6.41 7.15
CA PRO A 133 -17.92 -6.92 5.91
C PRO A 133 -16.95 -5.92 5.26
N PRO A 134 -16.05 -6.37 4.35
CA PRO A 134 -15.15 -5.48 3.61
C PRO A 134 -15.91 -4.38 2.88
N SER A 135 -15.52 -3.12 3.05
CA SER A 135 -16.17 -1.98 2.40
C SER A 135 -15.92 -1.92 0.88
N ASN A 136 -14.78 -2.47 0.43
CA ASN A 136 -14.40 -2.56 -1.00
C ASN A 136 -14.58 -1.24 -1.78
N GLU A 137 -14.24 -0.11 -1.17
CA GLU A 137 -14.41 1.25 -1.74
C GLU A 137 -13.71 1.41 -3.09
N TRP A 138 -12.63 0.65 -3.34
CA TRP A 138 -11.91 0.62 -4.61
C TRP A 138 -12.79 0.25 -5.82
N LYS A 139 -13.92 -0.44 -5.62
CA LYS A 139 -14.87 -0.77 -6.69
C LYS A 139 -15.53 0.47 -7.29
N ASN A 140 -15.67 1.53 -6.51
CA ASN A 140 -16.28 2.79 -6.92
C ASN A 140 -15.27 3.74 -7.60
N PHE A 141 -14.01 3.32 -7.72
CA PHE A 141 -12.96 4.12 -8.34
C PHE A 141 -13.29 4.41 -9.81
N GLN A 142 -13.31 5.68 -10.17
CA GLN A 142 -13.43 6.12 -11.55
C GLN A 142 -12.09 6.73 -11.98
N PRO A 143 -11.40 6.16 -12.99
CA PRO A 143 -10.18 6.75 -13.50
C PRO A 143 -10.49 8.14 -14.05
N ILE A 144 -9.77 9.14 -13.60
CA ILE A 144 -9.85 10.48 -14.19
C ILE A 144 -9.49 10.35 -15.66
N LYS A 145 -10.46 10.58 -16.56
CA LYS A 145 -10.18 10.68 -17.99
C LYS A 145 -9.14 11.79 -18.13
N LYS A 146 -7.88 11.45 -18.43
CA LYS A 146 -6.89 12.46 -18.79
C LYS A 146 -7.53 13.26 -19.90
N ARG A 147 -7.76 14.58 -19.67
CA ARG A 147 -8.05 15.48 -20.77
C ARG A 147 -6.99 15.19 -21.83
N ARG A 148 -7.40 14.74 -23.01
CA ARG A 148 -6.49 14.70 -24.17
C ARG A 148 -5.87 16.08 -24.18
N ARG A 149 -4.55 16.20 -24.01
CA ARG A 149 -3.86 17.43 -24.41
C ARG A 149 -4.30 17.61 -25.84
N ASN A 150 -5.01 18.71 -26.11
CA ASN A 150 -5.31 19.08 -27.49
C ASN A 150 -3.97 18.94 -28.23
N PRO A 151 -3.93 18.24 -29.38
CA PRO A 151 -2.74 18.26 -30.20
C PRO A 151 -2.38 19.74 -30.37
N ILE A 152 -1.09 20.04 -30.24
CA ILE A 152 -0.59 21.41 -30.36
C ILE A 152 -1.11 21.90 -31.70
N VAL A 153 -2.13 22.78 -31.63
CA VAL A 153 -2.68 23.46 -32.82
C VAL A 153 -1.53 24.26 -33.37
N GLY A 154 -0.86 23.78 -34.39
CA GLY A 154 0.32 24.44 -34.95
C GLY A 154 1.24 23.46 -35.70
N VAL A 155 1.26 22.20 -35.35
CA VAL A 155 2.11 21.23 -36.07
C VAL A 155 1.47 20.81 -37.40
N GLU A 156 0.14 20.72 -37.47
CA GLU A 156 -0.57 20.38 -38.70
C GLU A 156 -0.55 21.51 -39.73
N SER A 157 -0.61 22.80 -39.29
CA SER A 157 -0.45 23.94 -40.18
C SER A 157 0.97 24.04 -40.77
N ILE A 158 2.00 23.76 -39.97
CA ILE A 158 3.39 23.75 -40.43
C ILE A 158 3.65 22.61 -41.41
N LEU A 159 3.05 21.43 -41.18
CA LEU A 159 3.17 20.28 -42.09
C LEU A 159 2.37 20.48 -43.39
N GLN A 160 1.35 21.33 -43.35
CA GLN A 160 0.57 21.68 -44.56
C GLN A 160 1.29 22.72 -45.42
N GLU A 161 1.97 23.66 -44.82
CA GLU A 161 2.84 24.62 -45.51
C GLU A 161 4.03 23.95 -46.19
N LEU A 162 4.66 22.97 -45.54
CA LEU A 162 5.79 22.23 -46.12
C LEU A 162 5.41 21.23 -47.24
N LYS A 163 4.12 21.01 -47.49
CA LYS A 163 3.65 20.15 -48.59
C LYS A 163 3.24 20.93 -49.83
N ASN A 164 3.18 22.26 -49.72
CA ASN A 164 2.75 23.15 -50.82
C ASN A 164 3.91 23.90 -51.50
N ASP A 165 5.16 23.65 -51.07
CA ASP A 165 6.41 24.00 -51.76
C ASP A 165 7.00 22.80 -52.47
#